data_48dcb8f041f1f0a9194a7198f251bbe9
#
_entry.id   48dcb8f041f1f0a9194a7198f251bbe9
#
_cell.length_a   1.000
_cell.length_b   1.000
_cell.length_c   1.000
_cell.angle_alpha   90.00
_cell.angle_beta   90.00
_cell.angle_gamma   90.00
#
_symmetry.space_group_name_H-M   'P 1'
#
loop_
_entity.id
_entity.type
_entity.pdbx_description
1 polymer ?
#
loop_
_entity_poly.entity_id
_entity_poly.type
_entity_poly.pdbx_seq_one_letter_code
_entity_poly.pdbx_strand_id
1 'polypeptide(L)'
;MSDTRTREPGEVFGPRLTLFADMLSVGLATAAACLPLLTAPAALSTACAVLRGAREDRPATAGRYFALLRRRLRAGDLVAGTAALAGALLLAADLALAGAGLPGAPLFAVTAAAIGTYATVVALRACARPESLDDWPTALRAAARDAVRDVGGSGLVLLAVATSAVCAWVLVPLAFLAPGPLALAVTAVDVRWAAARG
;
A
#
# COMPACT_ATOMS: atom_id res chain seq x y z
N MET A 1 -16.35 35.21 -4.01
CA MET A 1 -16.23 35.20 -2.55
C MET A 1 -14.87 34.60 -2.25
N SER A 2 -13.90 35.47 -1.89
CA SER A 2 -12.50 35.09 -1.61
C SER A 2 -12.46 34.51 -0.20
N ASP A 3 -12.17 33.20 -0.12
CA ASP A 3 -12.01 32.48 1.15
C ASP A 3 -10.66 32.90 1.77
N THR A 4 -10.67 33.97 2.53
CA THR A 4 -9.55 34.41 3.38
C THR A 4 -9.53 33.51 4.63
N ARG A 5 -9.03 32.28 4.48
CA ARG A 5 -8.65 31.46 5.64
C ARG A 5 -7.58 32.23 6.42
N THR A 6 -7.95 32.71 7.57
CA THR A 6 -7.04 33.31 8.55
C THR A 6 -5.96 32.27 8.89
N ARG A 7 -4.72 32.59 8.47
CA ARG A 7 -3.52 31.84 8.84
C ARG A 7 -3.41 31.81 10.37
N GLU A 8 -3.45 30.64 10.98
CA GLU A 8 -3.15 30.52 12.40
C GLU A 8 -1.67 30.92 12.65
N PRO A 9 -1.39 31.65 13.77
CA PRO A 9 -0.02 32.01 14.11
C PRO A 9 0.75 30.74 14.50
N GLY A 10 1.58 30.23 13.56
CA GLY A 10 2.36 29.00 13.69
C GLY A 10 2.49 28.21 12.38
N GLU A 11 1.71 28.50 11.37
CA GLU A 11 1.85 27.90 10.02
C GLU A 11 3.05 28.52 9.30
N VAL A 12 4.23 27.97 9.57
CA VAL A 12 5.49 28.37 8.88
C VAL A 12 5.48 27.87 7.43
N PHE A 13 4.62 26.90 7.11
CA PHE A 13 4.59 26.21 5.81
C PHE A 13 3.17 26.20 5.22
N GLY A 14 3.09 26.37 3.89
CA GLY A 14 1.81 26.36 3.19
C GLY A 14 1.13 24.97 3.21
N PRO A 15 -0.19 24.87 2.94
CA PRO A 15 -1.00 23.66 3.10
C PRO A 15 -0.49 22.46 2.29
N ARG A 16 0.29 22.67 1.24
CA ARG A 16 0.95 21.59 0.47
C ARG A 16 2.13 20.96 1.19
N LEU A 17 2.87 21.77 1.98
CA LEU A 17 4.03 21.28 2.71
C LEU A 17 3.62 20.53 3.99
N THR A 18 2.54 20.95 4.65
CA THR A 18 1.95 20.21 5.76
C THR A 18 1.43 18.84 5.32
N LEU A 19 0.71 18.77 4.19
CA LEU A 19 0.29 17.50 3.61
C LEU A 19 1.48 16.59 3.26
N PHE A 20 2.56 17.14 2.75
CA PHE A 20 3.76 16.38 2.46
C PHE A 20 4.45 15.86 3.73
N ALA A 21 4.56 16.69 4.76
CA ALA A 21 5.12 16.30 6.04
C ALA A 21 4.26 15.22 6.73
N ASP A 22 2.95 15.35 6.68
CA ASP A 22 2.01 14.36 7.18
C ASP A 22 2.13 13.03 6.45
N MET A 23 2.23 13.06 5.12
CA MET A 23 2.45 11.88 4.29
C MET A 23 3.76 11.17 4.64
N LEU A 24 4.86 11.93 4.85
CA LEU A 24 6.14 11.37 5.26
C LEU A 24 6.08 10.76 6.67
N SER A 25 5.39 11.42 7.60
CA SER A 25 5.23 10.93 8.97
C SER A 25 4.43 9.62 9.02
N VAL A 26 3.34 9.54 8.25
CA VAL A 26 2.54 8.31 8.10
C VAL A 26 3.35 7.23 7.38
N GLY A 27 4.15 7.60 6.36
CA GLY A 27 5.04 6.68 5.65
C GLY A 27 6.06 6.04 6.57
N LEU A 28 6.74 6.85 7.39
CA LEU A 28 7.72 6.37 8.37
C LEU A 28 7.07 5.51 9.46
N ALA A 29 5.91 5.92 9.97
CA ALA A 29 5.13 5.12 10.92
C ALA A 29 4.72 3.76 10.31
N THR A 30 4.34 3.75 9.03
CA THR A 30 4.00 2.52 8.30
C THR A 30 5.22 1.63 8.12
N ALA A 31 6.38 2.20 7.75
CA ALA A 31 7.63 1.45 7.64
C ALA A 31 8.01 0.78 8.96
N ALA A 32 7.94 1.53 10.07
CA ALA A 32 8.19 0.98 11.40
C ALA A 32 7.19 -0.14 11.76
N ALA A 33 5.91 0.02 11.41
CA ALA A 33 4.89 -1.00 11.64
C ALA A 33 5.03 -2.22 10.70
N CYS A 34 5.72 -2.10 9.58
CA CYS A 34 6.03 -3.20 8.66
C CYS A 34 7.26 -4.00 9.06
N LEU A 35 8.05 -3.57 10.05
CA LEU A 35 9.22 -4.32 10.53
C LEU A 35 8.87 -5.77 10.90
N PRO A 36 7.79 -6.05 11.64
CA PRO A 36 7.24 -7.40 11.68
C PRO A 36 6.45 -7.63 10.38
N LEU A 37 7.02 -8.34 9.40
CA LEU A 37 6.39 -8.58 8.08
C LEU A 37 4.94 -9.06 8.15
N LEU A 38 4.57 -9.73 9.24
CA LEU A 38 3.21 -10.19 9.52
C LEU A 38 2.19 -9.05 9.66
N THR A 39 2.63 -7.87 10.06
CA THR A 39 1.75 -6.71 10.24
C THR A 39 1.69 -5.82 8.99
N ALA A 40 2.47 -6.13 7.95
CA ALA A 40 2.57 -5.31 6.74
C ALA A 40 1.22 -5.05 6.05
N PRO A 41 0.31 -6.03 5.83
CA PRO A 41 -1.00 -5.75 5.25
C PRO A 41 -1.85 -4.82 6.13
N ALA A 42 -1.87 -5.04 7.44
CA ALA A 42 -2.59 -4.21 8.40
C ALA A 42 -2.01 -2.78 8.45
N ALA A 43 -0.68 -2.65 8.43
CA ALA A 43 0.02 -1.38 8.42
C ALA A 43 -0.31 -0.58 7.15
N LEU A 44 -0.21 -1.19 5.97
CA LEU A 44 -0.52 -0.54 4.69
C LEU A 44 -1.99 -0.14 4.59
N SER A 45 -2.92 -1.01 4.98
CA SER A 45 -4.34 -0.67 4.92
C SER A 45 -4.72 0.43 5.92
N THR A 46 -4.06 0.48 7.09
CA THR A 46 -4.22 1.59 8.04
C THR A 46 -3.67 2.90 7.46
N ALA A 47 -2.52 2.86 6.78
CA ALA A 47 -1.97 4.03 6.08
C ALA A 47 -2.93 4.55 5.02
N CYS A 48 -3.48 3.68 4.19
CA CYS A 48 -4.48 4.04 3.19
C CYS A 48 -5.74 4.68 3.82
N ALA A 49 -6.21 4.14 4.95
CA ALA A 49 -7.36 4.69 5.67
C ALA A 49 -7.08 6.09 6.25
N VAL A 50 -5.89 6.30 6.83
CA VAL A 50 -5.47 7.62 7.34
C VAL A 50 -5.34 8.64 6.22
N LEU A 51 -4.69 8.27 5.11
CA LEU A 51 -4.51 9.15 3.94
C LEU A 51 -5.83 9.45 3.23
N ARG A 52 -6.78 8.51 3.20
CA ARG A 52 -8.15 8.77 2.72
C ARG A 52 -8.86 9.79 3.63
N GLY A 53 -8.73 9.65 4.94
CA GLY A 53 -9.27 10.61 5.91
C GLY A 53 -8.69 12.01 5.79
N ALA A 54 -7.44 12.15 5.32
CA ALA A 54 -6.83 13.45 5.07
C ALA A 54 -7.55 14.27 3.97
N ARG A 55 -8.20 13.59 3.03
CA ARG A 55 -9.04 14.24 2.01
C ARG A 55 -10.37 14.75 2.56
N GLU A 56 -10.77 14.27 3.73
CA GLU A 56 -11.97 14.67 4.47
C GLU A 56 -11.62 15.65 5.60
N ASP A 57 -10.52 16.42 5.44
CA ASP A 57 -9.99 17.40 6.41
C ASP A 57 -9.67 16.79 7.79
N ARG A 58 -9.44 15.48 7.88
CA ARG A 58 -9.01 14.83 9.11
C ARG A 58 -7.49 14.80 9.20
N PRO A 59 -6.89 15.13 10.35
CA PRO A 59 -5.43 15.18 10.48
C PRO A 59 -4.79 13.81 10.21
N ALA A 60 -3.79 13.75 9.33
CA ALA A 60 -3.03 12.55 8.99
C ALA A 60 -1.76 12.42 9.84
N THR A 61 -1.91 12.34 11.15
CA THR A 61 -0.78 12.28 12.08
C THR A 61 -0.35 10.84 12.38
N ALA A 62 0.94 10.64 12.67
CA ALA A 62 1.48 9.35 13.11
C ALA A 62 0.77 8.82 14.38
N GLY A 63 0.39 9.70 15.30
CA GLY A 63 -0.36 9.31 16.51
C GLY A 63 -1.72 8.70 16.18
N ARG A 64 -2.45 9.29 15.24
CA ARG A 64 -3.73 8.72 14.74
C ARG A 64 -3.51 7.40 14.02
N TYR A 65 -2.44 7.29 13.24
CA TYR A 65 -2.07 6.05 12.57
C TYR A 65 -1.88 4.91 13.57
N PHE A 66 -1.04 5.09 14.60
CA PHE A 66 -0.80 4.06 15.61
C PHE A 66 -2.04 3.76 16.47
N ALA A 67 -2.85 4.76 16.78
CA ALA A 67 -4.12 4.54 17.48
C ALA A 67 -5.09 3.66 16.68
N LEU A 68 -5.20 3.90 15.37
CA LEU A 68 -6.02 3.09 14.47
C LEU A 68 -5.42 1.68 14.31
N LEU A 69 -4.12 1.56 14.05
CA LEU A 69 -3.45 0.28 13.90
C LEU A 69 -3.64 -0.60 15.14
N ARG A 70 -3.39 -0.05 16.33
CA ARG A 70 -3.53 -0.78 17.61
C ARG A 70 -4.96 -1.25 17.88
N ARG A 71 -5.95 -0.42 17.55
CA ARG A 71 -7.38 -0.79 17.74
C ARG A 71 -7.83 -1.87 16.76
N ARG A 72 -7.14 -1.97 15.63
CA ARG A 72 -7.52 -2.80 14.51
C ARG A 72 -6.83 -4.15 14.49
N LEU A 73 -5.62 -4.29 15.06
CA LEU A 73 -4.88 -5.56 15.08
C LEU A 73 -5.73 -6.69 15.67
N ARG A 74 -6.30 -7.51 14.77
CA ARG A 74 -7.15 -8.66 15.08
C ARG A 74 -6.52 -9.93 14.52
N ALA A 75 -7.04 -11.07 14.91
CA ALA A 75 -6.58 -12.37 14.40
C ALA A 75 -6.64 -12.43 12.85
N GLY A 76 -7.66 -11.82 12.24
CA GLY A 76 -7.79 -11.74 10.77
C GLY A 76 -6.63 -11.00 10.07
N ASP A 77 -6.09 -9.96 10.70
CA ASP A 77 -4.92 -9.23 10.16
C ASP A 77 -3.65 -10.08 10.21
N LEU A 78 -3.48 -10.86 11.28
CA LEU A 78 -2.37 -11.81 11.40
C LEU A 78 -2.48 -12.95 10.38
N VAL A 79 -3.69 -13.46 10.13
CA VAL A 79 -3.94 -14.46 9.08
C VAL A 79 -3.62 -13.87 7.70
N ALA A 80 -4.04 -12.65 7.41
CA ALA A 80 -3.70 -11.98 6.16
C ALA A 80 -2.19 -11.77 6.02
N GLY A 81 -1.52 -11.39 7.11
CA GLY A 81 -0.06 -11.22 7.16
C GLY A 81 0.70 -12.53 6.95
N THR A 82 0.27 -13.62 7.62
CA THR A 82 0.88 -14.94 7.42
C THR A 82 0.66 -15.46 6.00
N ALA A 83 -0.52 -15.28 5.42
CA ALA A 83 -0.80 -15.65 4.04
C ALA A 83 0.06 -14.85 3.03
N ALA A 84 0.20 -13.55 3.25
CA ALA A 84 1.06 -12.70 2.42
C ALA A 84 2.54 -13.10 2.51
N LEU A 85 3.03 -13.38 3.71
CA LEU A 85 4.41 -13.82 3.93
C LEU A 85 4.66 -15.20 3.30
N ALA A 86 3.75 -16.15 3.51
CA ALA A 86 3.85 -17.48 2.88
C ALA A 86 3.86 -17.38 1.35
N GLY A 87 2.98 -16.58 0.77
CA GLY A 87 2.94 -16.33 -0.68
C GLY A 87 4.23 -15.71 -1.19
N ALA A 88 4.80 -14.75 -0.48
CA ALA A 88 6.08 -14.13 -0.84
C ALA A 88 7.25 -15.12 -0.77
N LEU A 89 7.29 -15.97 0.26
CA LEU A 89 8.32 -17.02 0.40
C LEU A 89 8.21 -18.08 -0.69
N LEU A 90 6.99 -18.51 -1.03
CA LEU A 90 6.77 -19.44 -2.14
C LEU A 90 7.24 -18.84 -3.47
N LEU A 91 6.86 -17.58 -3.74
CA LEU A 91 7.31 -16.89 -4.96
C LEU A 91 8.85 -16.77 -5.00
N ALA A 92 9.48 -16.44 -3.87
CA ALA A 92 10.93 -16.37 -3.79
C ALA A 92 11.59 -17.74 -4.04
N ALA A 93 10.99 -18.82 -3.51
CA ALA A 93 11.46 -20.18 -3.75
C ALA A 93 11.33 -20.59 -5.24
N ASP A 94 10.18 -20.26 -5.88
CA ASP A 94 9.96 -20.52 -7.30
C ASP A 94 10.98 -19.78 -8.19
N LEU A 95 11.25 -18.51 -7.86
CA LEU A 95 12.26 -17.72 -8.59
C LEU A 95 13.68 -18.24 -8.35
N ALA A 96 14.00 -18.72 -7.15
CA ALA A 96 15.30 -19.34 -6.86
C ALA A 96 15.47 -20.66 -7.63
N LEU A 97 14.44 -21.49 -7.69
CA LEU A 97 14.42 -22.72 -8.48
C LEU A 97 14.57 -22.44 -9.99
N ALA A 98 13.91 -21.42 -10.49
CA ALA A 98 14.08 -20.97 -11.88
C ALA A 98 15.53 -20.55 -12.16
N GLY A 99 16.22 -19.94 -11.20
CA GLY A 99 17.64 -19.57 -11.30
C GLY A 99 18.62 -20.76 -11.24
N ALA A 100 18.16 -21.94 -10.80
CA ALA A 100 19.02 -23.13 -10.67
C ALA A 100 19.29 -23.88 -11.99
N GLY A 101 18.81 -23.38 -13.15
CA GLY A 101 19.12 -23.92 -14.47
C GLY A 101 18.41 -25.22 -14.83
N LEU A 102 17.27 -25.51 -14.19
CA LEU A 102 16.45 -26.69 -14.47
C LEU A 102 15.83 -26.59 -15.89
N PRO A 103 15.61 -27.73 -16.58
CA PRO A 103 14.91 -27.73 -17.85
C PRO A 103 13.50 -27.15 -17.67
N GLY A 104 13.15 -26.11 -18.47
CA GLY A 104 11.91 -25.36 -18.33
C GLY A 104 11.99 -24.14 -17.39
N ALA A 105 13.13 -23.82 -16.80
CA ALA A 105 13.35 -22.68 -15.93
C ALA A 105 12.76 -21.35 -16.45
N PRO A 106 12.92 -20.96 -17.74
CA PRO A 106 12.36 -19.71 -18.23
C PRO A 106 10.83 -19.67 -18.16
N LEU A 107 10.16 -20.79 -18.43
CA LEU A 107 8.71 -20.86 -18.34
C LEU A 107 8.22 -20.72 -16.88
N PHE A 108 8.90 -21.40 -15.96
CA PHE A 108 8.62 -21.27 -14.53
C PHE A 108 8.85 -19.83 -14.04
N ALA A 109 9.94 -19.19 -14.45
CA ALA A 109 10.23 -17.80 -14.09
C ALA A 109 9.15 -16.82 -14.57
N VAL A 110 8.73 -16.94 -15.82
CA VAL A 110 7.69 -16.09 -16.41
C VAL A 110 6.35 -16.31 -15.70
N THR A 111 5.99 -17.56 -15.43
CA THR A 111 4.73 -17.89 -14.74
C THR A 111 4.74 -17.38 -13.29
N ALA A 112 5.81 -17.62 -12.56
CA ALA A 112 5.98 -17.13 -11.20
C ALA A 112 5.95 -15.59 -11.16
N ALA A 113 6.64 -14.92 -12.07
CA ALA A 113 6.63 -13.46 -12.19
C ALA A 113 5.21 -12.93 -12.49
N ALA A 114 4.47 -13.54 -13.39
CA ALA A 114 3.11 -13.14 -13.72
C ALA A 114 2.16 -13.31 -12.53
N ILE A 115 2.22 -14.47 -11.86
CA ILE A 115 1.41 -14.73 -10.65
C ILE A 115 1.78 -13.76 -9.52
N GLY A 116 3.07 -13.56 -9.26
CA GLY A 116 3.56 -12.64 -8.23
C GLY A 116 3.17 -11.19 -8.49
N THR A 117 3.25 -10.76 -9.74
CA THR A 117 2.82 -9.43 -10.17
C THR A 117 1.32 -9.24 -9.93
N TYR A 118 0.49 -10.19 -10.37
CA TYR A 118 -0.94 -10.15 -10.17
C TYR A 118 -1.30 -10.16 -8.67
N ALA A 119 -0.71 -11.05 -7.89
CA ALA A 119 -0.92 -11.14 -6.45
C ALA A 119 -0.53 -9.83 -5.72
N THR A 120 0.58 -9.20 -6.12
CA THR A 120 1.01 -7.91 -5.57
C THR A 120 -0.01 -6.81 -5.85
N VAL A 121 -0.51 -6.71 -7.09
CA VAL A 121 -1.55 -5.74 -7.45
C VAL A 121 -2.82 -5.96 -6.64
N VAL A 122 -3.29 -7.20 -6.54
CA VAL A 122 -4.49 -7.56 -5.78
C VAL A 122 -4.30 -7.23 -4.29
N ALA A 123 -3.17 -7.59 -3.70
CA ALA A 123 -2.89 -7.32 -2.29
C ALA A 123 -2.86 -5.82 -1.99
N LEU A 124 -2.17 -5.03 -2.81
CA LEU A 124 -2.10 -3.58 -2.63
C LEU A 124 -3.46 -2.91 -2.83
N ARG A 125 -4.21 -3.31 -3.84
CA ARG A 125 -5.58 -2.80 -4.05
C ARG A 125 -6.51 -3.20 -2.91
N ALA A 126 -6.38 -4.40 -2.36
CA ALA A 126 -7.14 -4.82 -1.18
C ALA A 126 -6.81 -3.95 0.03
N CYS A 127 -5.53 -3.60 0.26
CA CYS A 127 -5.14 -2.68 1.34
C CYS A 127 -5.77 -1.29 1.20
N ALA A 128 -6.00 -0.80 -0.01
CA ALA A 128 -6.63 0.50 -0.22
C ALA A 128 -8.13 0.51 0.05
N ARG A 129 -8.79 -0.65 0.09
CA ARG A 129 -10.23 -0.73 0.25
C ARG A 129 -10.66 -0.56 1.69
N PRO A 130 -11.80 0.13 1.94
CA PRO A 130 -12.35 0.26 3.29
C PRO A 130 -12.73 -1.11 3.89
N GLU A 131 -13.20 -2.06 3.07
CA GLU A 131 -13.56 -3.42 3.51
C GLU A 131 -12.38 -4.17 4.13
N SER A 132 -11.12 -3.84 3.76
CA SER A 132 -9.94 -4.43 4.36
C SER A 132 -9.82 -4.15 5.86
N LEU A 133 -10.58 -3.19 6.37
CA LEU A 133 -10.60 -2.85 7.79
C LEU A 133 -11.35 -3.88 8.62
N ASP A 134 -12.29 -4.62 8.05
CA ASP A 134 -13.17 -5.54 8.75
C ASP A 134 -13.17 -6.95 8.17
N ASP A 135 -13.07 -7.10 6.84
CA ASP A 135 -13.18 -8.38 6.13
C ASP A 135 -12.18 -8.48 4.96
N TRP A 136 -11.04 -9.11 5.21
CA TRP A 136 -9.99 -9.36 4.21
C TRP A 136 -10.45 -10.19 3.02
N PRO A 137 -11.18 -11.33 3.19
CA PRO A 137 -11.69 -12.10 2.07
C PRO A 137 -12.54 -11.30 1.10
N THR A 138 -13.41 -10.45 1.60
CA THR A 138 -14.25 -9.58 0.76
C THR A 138 -13.42 -8.52 0.04
N ALA A 139 -12.47 -7.87 0.73
CA ALA A 139 -11.55 -6.91 0.13
C ALA A 139 -10.72 -7.54 -0.99
N LEU A 140 -10.16 -8.72 -0.77
CA LEU A 140 -9.35 -9.45 -1.76
C LEU A 140 -10.17 -9.86 -2.99
N ARG A 141 -11.38 -10.41 -2.81
CA ARG A 141 -12.23 -10.79 -3.95
C ARG A 141 -12.64 -9.59 -4.79
N ALA A 142 -12.93 -8.47 -4.15
CA ALA A 142 -13.26 -7.23 -4.84
C ALA A 142 -12.03 -6.64 -5.55
N ALA A 143 -10.88 -6.61 -4.90
CA ALA A 143 -9.63 -6.16 -5.49
C ALA A 143 -9.20 -7.02 -6.70
N ALA A 144 -9.36 -8.34 -6.62
CA ALA A 144 -9.07 -9.26 -7.73
C ALA A 144 -9.93 -8.98 -8.96
N ARG A 145 -11.23 -8.73 -8.77
CA ARG A 145 -12.14 -8.36 -9.85
C ARG A 145 -11.77 -7.02 -10.48
N ASP A 146 -11.42 -6.05 -9.67
CA ASP A 146 -11.04 -4.72 -10.16
C ASP A 146 -9.65 -4.70 -10.79
N ALA A 147 -8.73 -5.56 -10.35
CA ALA A 147 -7.41 -5.69 -10.96
C ALA A 147 -7.50 -6.08 -12.45
N VAL A 148 -8.47 -6.93 -12.81
CA VAL A 148 -8.70 -7.36 -14.19
C VAL A 148 -9.51 -6.31 -14.98
N ARG A 149 -10.47 -5.65 -14.33
CA ARG A 149 -11.36 -4.68 -15.01
C ARG A 149 -10.71 -3.32 -15.23
N ASP A 150 -9.87 -2.89 -14.31
CA ASP A 150 -9.13 -1.62 -14.38
C ASP A 150 -7.64 -1.88 -14.63
N VAL A 151 -7.33 -2.27 -15.87
CA VAL A 151 -5.95 -2.52 -16.31
C VAL A 151 -5.08 -1.27 -16.18
N GLY A 152 -5.65 -0.08 -16.48
CA GLY A 152 -4.94 1.20 -16.33
C GLY A 152 -4.55 1.50 -14.89
N GLY A 153 -5.48 1.31 -13.94
CA GLY A 153 -5.19 1.46 -12.52
C GLY A 153 -4.19 0.43 -12.01
N SER A 154 -4.29 -0.82 -12.47
CA SER A 154 -3.32 -1.88 -12.13
C SER A 154 -1.91 -1.54 -12.64
N GLY A 155 -1.79 -0.98 -13.84
CA GLY A 155 -0.54 -0.48 -14.40
C GLY A 155 0.07 0.65 -13.58
N LEU A 156 -0.74 1.58 -13.09
CA LEU A 156 -0.26 2.65 -12.19
C LEU A 156 0.23 2.12 -10.84
N VAL A 157 -0.44 1.12 -10.27
CA VAL A 157 0.01 0.45 -9.04
C VAL A 157 1.36 -0.22 -9.27
N LEU A 158 1.51 -0.95 -10.39
CA LEU A 158 2.79 -1.58 -10.75
C LEU A 158 3.90 -0.56 -10.96
N LEU A 159 3.61 0.55 -11.62
CA LEU A 159 4.58 1.64 -11.80
C LEU A 159 5.00 2.22 -10.45
N ALA A 160 4.07 2.43 -9.52
CA ALA A 160 4.38 2.90 -8.17
C ALA A 160 5.25 1.90 -7.40
N VAL A 161 4.97 0.59 -7.50
CA VAL A 161 5.80 -0.47 -6.90
C VAL A 161 7.19 -0.47 -7.52
N ALA A 162 7.30 -0.45 -8.84
CA ALA A 162 8.58 -0.44 -9.54
C ALA A 162 9.43 0.78 -9.16
N THR A 163 8.83 1.97 -9.14
CA THR A 163 9.50 3.20 -8.71
C THR A 163 9.97 3.11 -7.27
N SER A 164 9.11 2.60 -6.36
CA SER A 164 9.46 2.40 -4.96
C SER A 164 10.61 1.41 -4.79
N ALA A 165 10.61 0.32 -5.57
CA ALA A 165 11.67 -0.68 -5.56
C ALA A 165 13.00 -0.12 -6.05
N VAL A 166 12.99 0.65 -7.15
CA VAL A 166 14.19 1.32 -7.68
C VAL A 166 14.73 2.34 -6.67
N CYS A 167 13.87 3.16 -6.07
CA CYS A 167 14.28 4.11 -5.03
C CYS A 167 14.88 3.40 -3.81
N ALA A 168 14.29 2.28 -3.37
CA ALA A 168 14.80 1.49 -2.26
C ALA A 168 16.14 0.81 -2.60
N TRP A 169 16.34 0.41 -3.86
CA TRP A 169 17.59 -0.17 -4.33
C TRP A 169 18.74 0.84 -4.37
N VAL A 170 18.47 2.04 -4.89
CA VAL A 170 19.49 3.09 -5.05
C VAL A 170 19.87 3.70 -3.69
N LEU A 171 18.90 3.88 -2.80
CA LEU A 171 19.08 4.55 -1.51
C LEU A 171 18.32 3.79 -0.43
N VAL A 172 19.02 2.89 0.29
CA VAL A 172 18.44 2.10 1.39
C VAL A 172 17.62 2.94 2.39
N PRO A 173 18.04 4.17 2.79
CA PRO A 173 17.20 5.01 3.65
C PRO A 173 15.85 5.40 3.05
N LEU A 174 15.73 5.49 1.71
CA LEU A 174 14.45 5.77 1.06
C LEU A 174 13.47 4.61 1.09
N ALA A 175 13.94 3.38 1.34
CA ALA A 175 13.07 2.24 1.55
C ALA A 175 12.10 2.45 2.71
N PHE A 176 12.54 3.16 3.77
CA PHE A 176 11.68 3.51 4.91
C PHE A 176 10.65 4.59 4.59
N LEU A 177 10.87 5.37 3.55
CA LEU A 177 9.93 6.41 3.11
C LEU A 177 8.97 5.90 2.02
N ALA A 178 9.32 4.83 1.31
CA ALA A 178 8.55 4.27 0.20
C ALA A 178 7.09 3.90 0.54
N PRO A 179 6.73 3.39 1.75
CA PRO A 179 5.36 3.03 2.08
C PRO A 179 4.37 4.21 2.03
N GLY A 180 4.81 5.44 2.31
CA GLY A 180 3.97 6.64 2.26
C GLY A 180 3.46 6.95 0.85
N PRO A 181 4.34 7.23 -0.13
CA PRO A 181 3.98 7.43 -1.53
C PRO A 181 3.23 6.25 -2.14
N LEU A 182 3.60 5.00 -1.79
CA LEU A 182 2.92 3.81 -2.27
C LEU A 182 1.48 3.76 -1.77
N ALA A 183 1.24 3.97 -0.47
CA ALA A 183 -0.11 4.01 0.10
C ALA A 183 -0.95 5.13 -0.52
N LEU A 184 -0.35 6.30 -0.77
CA LEU A 184 -1.03 7.41 -1.44
C LEU A 184 -1.41 7.05 -2.87
N ALA A 185 -0.49 6.46 -3.65
CA ALA A 185 -0.73 6.06 -5.04
C ALA A 185 -1.86 5.04 -5.14
N VAL A 186 -1.84 4.01 -4.29
CA VAL A 186 -2.87 2.95 -4.29
C VAL A 186 -4.23 3.52 -3.87
N THR A 187 -4.27 4.38 -2.85
CA THR A 187 -5.50 5.08 -2.43
C THR A 187 -6.05 5.98 -3.54
N ALA A 188 -5.17 6.69 -4.28
CA ALA A 188 -5.59 7.55 -5.38
C ALA A 188 -6.21 6.75 -6.55
N VAL A 189 -5.65 5.58 -6.86
CA VAL A 189 -6.19 4.66 -7.88
C VAL A 189 -7.57 4.15 -7.47
N ASP A 190 -7.73 3.72 -6.21
CA ASP A 190 -9.01 3.19 -5.70
C ASP A 190 -10.11 4.26 -5.72
N VAL A 191 -9.82 5.46 -5.24
CA VAL A 191 -10.78 6.59 -5.24
C VAL A 191 -11.17 7.00 -6.67
N ARG A 192 -10.19 7.06 -7.59
CA ARG A 192 -10.47 7.35 -9.00
C ARG A 192 -11.41 6.31 -9.61
N TRP A 193 -11.16 5.03 -9.34
CA TRP A 193 -11.97 3.93 -9.85
C TRP A 193 -13.38 3.94 -9.24
N ALA A 194 -13.52 4.26 -7.96
CA ALA A 194 -14.82 4.41 -7.33
C ALA A 194 -15.63 5.55 -7.95
N ALA A 195 -14.99 6.70 -8.20
CA ALA A 195 -15.63 7.85 -8.83
C ALA A 195 -16.07 7.60 -10.29
N ALA A 196 -15.38 6.72 -11.01
CA ALA A 196 -15.75 6.36 -12.39
C ALA A 196 -16.95 5.40 -12.49
N ARG A 197 -17.39 4.83 -11.35
CA ARG A 197 -18.54 3.89 -11.28
C ARG A 197 -19.84 4.49 -10.74
N GLY A 198 -19.78 5.65 -10.11
CA GLY A 198 -20.93 6.41 -9.60
C GLY A 198 -21.39 7.43 -10.60
#